data_348ec45002bb462fbaa3730c2e9095ce
#
_entry.id   348ec45002bb462fbaa3730c2e9095ce
#
_cell.length_a   1.000
_cell.length_b   1.000
_cell.length_c   1.000
_cell.angle_alpha   90.00
_cell.angle_beta   90.00
_cell.angle_gamma   90.00
#
_symmetry.space_group_name_H-M   'P 1'
#
loop_
_entity.id
_entity.type
_entity.pdbx_description
1 polymer ?
#
loop_
_entity_poly.entity_id
_entity_poly.type
_entity_poly.pdbx_seq_one_letter_code
_entity_poly.pdbx_strand_id
1 'polypeptide(L)'
;MKPIKTLPLLLLLLGIIVGTFAGCATSASHGAPDSITSLEDFKNAKLGVVTGSVYDGHSKALFPNAKLAYYQTFADLFQCVQQGKIDGFMADEANFNAVKRVGADLSALKVPDLCVEVGYGFQKNARGEALKAEMDAFLATLRSDGTVDRLIEKWYGSAEPTQTLEKPDFSDNPTPISIAIDSSRKPFVYMLNGSYAGFEAEILYMFCEAYGYRPSFSGVPFASGLAGLASGRFDVVVGGLYVTDERAQSVHFSEPHTYADVVMVSHNAEEASASFFANFKENFEKTFILEGRWKQICKGIGTTMLISAASMVFGSLLGFLLYLLSKNSYKCISSTAKAIGKVYARIVAGTPIVVILMILFYVVFAKYKNVGSTVIAIVAFSFSFGSFVYRHMGVSVGSVEFGQTEAAYALGYSKTKAFFKIVLPQAMTVFLPSFCSEVVSLIKATAIVGYIAVSDLTKVGDIIRSNTFEAFFPLISTALIYFLLTWIVASLFNILKRKLEPKRRSEDVILKGVER
;
A
#
# COMPACT_ATOMS: atom_id res chain seq x y z
N MET A 1 -37.36 -17.66 -0.15
CA MET A 1 -36.34 -17.18 -1.09
C MET A 1 -36.95 -16.11 -1.98
N LYS A 2 -36.76 -14.82 -1.70
CA LYS A 2 -37.04 -13.78 -2.68
C LYS A 2 -35.71 -13.45 -3.37
N PRO A 3 -35.59 -13.65 -4.68
CA PRO A 3 -34.33 -13.43 -5.39
C PRO A 3 -34.04 -11.94 -5.48
N ILE A 4 -32.87 -11.58 -5.05
CA ILE A 4 -31.96 -10.57 -5.59
C ILE A 4 -32.64 -9.49 -6.47
N LYS A 5 -33.36 -8.57 -5.83
CA LYS A 5 -33.75 -7.29 -6.47
C LYS A 5 -32.60 -6.27 -6.49
N THR A 6 -31.43 -6.64 -5.95
CA THR A 6 -30.27 -5.74 -5.82
C THR A 6 -29.32 -5.77 -7.01
N LEU A 7 -29.33 -6.85 -7.83
CA LEU A 7 -28.45 -6.96 -9.00
C LEU A 7 -28.71 -5.90 -10.07
N PRO A 8 -29.99 -5.63 -10.49
CA PRO A 8 -30.25 -4.55 -11.45
C PRO A 8 -29.95 -3.17 -10.89
N LEU A 9 -30.14 -2.94 -9.59
CA LEU A 9 -29.78 -1.69 -8.93
C LEU A 9 -28.25 -1.49 -8.88
N LEU A 10 -27.52 -2.57 -8.72
CA LEU A 10 -26.05 -2.60 -8.73
C LEU A 10 -25.50 -2.33 -10.12
N LEU A 11 -26.10 -2.93 -11.14
CA LEU A 11 -25.76 -2.68 -12.55
C LEU A 11 -26.12 -1.24 -12.97
N LEU A 12 -27.22 -0.70 -12.46
CA LEU A 12 -27.63 0.68 -12.67
C LEU A 12 -26.64 1.66 -11.98
N LEU A 13 -26.22 1.38 -10.75
CA LEU A 13 -25.20 2.15 -10.03
C LEU A 13 -23.83 2.07 -10.75
N LEU A 14 -23.45 0.89 -11.23
CA LEU A 14 -22.24 0.73 -12.05
C LEU A 14 -22.34 1.51 -13.36
N GLY A 15 -23.51 1.47 -14.02
CA GLY A 15 -23.79 2.27 -15.22
C GLY A 15 -23.79 3.77 -14.97
N ILE A 16 -24.30 4.23 -13.83
CA ILE A 16 -24.22 5.64 -13.42
C ILE A 16 -22.79 6.04 -13.11
N ILE A 17 -22.02 5.20 -12.40
CA ILE A 17 -20.60 5.45 -12.12
C ILE A 17 -19.82 5.52 -13.44
N VAL A 18 -20.00 4.58 -14.35
CA VAL A 18 -19.34 4.59 -15.66
C VAL A 18 -19.83 5.78 -16.51
N GLY A 19 -21.11 6.12 -16.46
CA GLY A 19 -21.69 7.25 -17.20
C GLY A 19 -21.26 8.62 -16.67
N THR A 20 -21.08 8.79 -15.35
CA THR A 20 -20.54 10.03 -14.78
C THR A 20 -19.06 10.20 -15.11
N PHE A 21 -18.29 9.11 -15.23
CA PHE A 21 -16.90 9.17 -15.69
C PHE A 21 -16.77 9.45 -17.20
N ALA A 22 -17.72 8.98 -18.02
CA ALA A 22 -17.72 9.32 -19.45
C ALA A 22 -18.12 10.79 -19.71
N GLY A 23 -18.91 11.41 -18.82
CA GLY A 23 -19.29 12.82 -18.91
C GLY A 23 -18.20 13.81 -18.44
N CYS A 24 -17.21 13.35 -17.67
CA CYS A 24 -16.07 14.20 -17.25
C CYS A 24 -14.93 14.30 -18.28
N ALA A 25 -15.05 13.62 -19.42
CA ALA A 25 -14.04 13.74 -20.50
C ALA A 25 -14.12 15.06 -21.28
N THR A 26 -15.10 15.93 -20.97
CA THR A 26 -15.17 17.30 -21.47
C THR A 26 -14.87 18.29 -20.35
N SER A 27 -13.71 18.20 -19.70
CA SER A 27 -13.29 19.22 -18.76
C SER A 27 -12.44 20.25 -19.48
N ALA A 28 -12.86 21.49 -19.28
CA ALA A 28 -12.24 22.72 -19.72
C ALA A 28 -10.71 22.67 -19.66
N SER A 29 -10.08 22.91 -20.79
CA SER A 29 -8.68 23.32 -20.89
C SER A 29 -8.49 24.55 -19.99
N HIS A 30 -7.86 24.36 -18.84
CA HIS A 30 -7.26 25.48 -18.12
C HIS A 30 -6.07 25.90 -18.99
N GLY A 31 -6.15 27.07 -19.60
CA GLY A 31 -5.13 27.88 -20.25
C GLY A 31 -3.68 27.39 -20.32
N ALA A 32 -3.45 26.11 -20.59
CA ALA A 32 -2.16 25.62 -21.01
C ALA A 32 -1.88 26.13 -22.40
N PRO A 33 -0.66 26.61 -22.71
CA PRO A 33 -0.30 26.95 -24.07
C PRO A 33 -0.55 25.74 -24.98
N ASP A 34 -1.12 25.97 -26.16
CA ASP A 34 -1.51 24.93 -27.12
C ASP A 34 -0.35 24.02 -27.57
N SER A 35 0.88 24.36 -27.26
CA SER A 35 2.07 23.51 -27.35
C SER A 35 3.18 24.03 -26.41
N ILE A 36 3.71 23.19 -25.55
CA ILE A 36 4.91 23.47 -24.78
C ILE A 36 6.12 23.14 -25.68
N THR A 37 6.85 24.17 -26.11
CA THR A 37 7.99 24.03 -27.02
C THR A 37 9.31 24.48 -26.40
N SER A 38 9.25 25.20 -25.28
CA SER A 38 10.41 25.76 -24.60
C SER A 38 10.30 25.62 -23.07
N LEU A 39 11.43 25.67 -22.37
CA LEU A 39 11.45 25.70 -20.91
C LEU A 39 10.80 26.98 -20.33
N GLU A 40 10.73 28.06 -21.09
CA GLU A 40 10.07 29.29 -20.68
C GLU A 40 8.57 29.13 -20.45
N ASP A 41 7.93 28.19 -21.16
CA ASP A 41 6.49 27.94 -21.08
C ASP A 41 6.09 27.38 -19.73
N PHE A 42 7.05 26.82 -18.98
CA PHE A 42 6.81 26.29 -17.62
C PHE A 42 6.86 27.35 -16.51
N LYS A 43 7.25 28.59 -16.78
CA LYS A 43 7.45 29.64 -15.74
C LYS A 43 6.21 29.87 -14.86
N ASN A 44 5.02 29.79 -15.43
CA ASN A 44 3.75 30.01 -14.73
C ASN A 44 2.87 28.74 -14.71
N ALA A 45 3.43 27.60 -15.10
CA ALA A 45 2.73 26.34 -15.25
C ALA A 45 2.41 25.68 -13.90
N LYS A 46 1.52 24.70 -13.95
CA LYS A 46 1.25 23.79 -12.81
C LYS A 46 2.15 22.57 -12.94
N LEU A 47 3.19 22.52 -12.13
CA LEU A 47 4.19 21.44 -12.16
C LEU A 47 3.90 20.38 -11.11
N GLY A 48 4.06 19.11 -11.48
CA GLY A 48 4.02 18.00 -10.56
C GLY A 48 5.40 17.69 -9.96
N VAL A 49 5.43 17.32 -8.68
CA VAL A 49 6.65 16.95 -7.97
C VAL A 49 6.40 15.72 -7.10
N VAL A 50 7.30 14.74 -7.12
CA VAL A 50 7.25 13.64 -6.15
C VAL A 50 7.72 14.16 -4.80
N THR A 51 6.94 13.92 -3.76
CA THR A 51 7.24 14.35 -2.40
C THR A 51 8.59 13.80 -1.93
N GLY A 52 9.48 14.70 -1.49
CA GLY A 52 10.83 14.36 -1.03
C GLY A 52 11.83 14.09 -2.16
N SER A 53 11.48 14.33 -3.43
CA SER A 53 12.43 14.27 -4.55
C SER A 53 13.27 15.54 -4.63
N VAL A 54 14.46 15.43 -5.23
CA VAL A 54 15.34 16.57 -5.49
C VAL A 54 14.72 17.59 -6.46
N TYR A 55 13.77 17.14 -7.27
CA TYR A 55 13.09 17.98 -8.24
C TYR A 55 12.21 19.07 -7.62
N ASP A 56 11.87 18.96 -6.31
CA ASP A 56 11.19 20.06 -5.60
C ASP A 56 12.08 21.30 -5.54
N GLY A 57 13.33 21.16 -5.13
CA GLY A 57 14.30 22.24 -5.10
C GLY A 57 14.60 22.80 -6.49
N HIS A 58 14.85 21.94 -7.46
CA HIS A 58 15.13 22.35 -8.85
C HIS A 58 13.94 23.05 -9.49
N SER A 59 12.71 22.56 -9.29
CA SER A 59 11.50 23.21 -9.83
C SER A 59 11.29 24.61 -9.25
N LYS A 60 11.51 24.79 -7.94
CA LYS A 60 11.43 26.12 -7.30
C LYS A 60 12.51 27.08 -7.78
N ALA A 61 13.73 26.58 -8.03
CA ALA A 61 14.84 27.39 -8.48
C ALA A 61 14.67 27.82 -9.94
N LEU A 62 14.29 26.91 -10.83
CA LEU A 62 14.16 27.17 -12.27
C LEU A 62 12.82 27.85 -12.63
N PHE A 63 11.74 27.53 -11.90
CA PHE A 63 10.39 28.01 -12.19
C PHE A 63 9.73 28.62 -10.92
N PRO A 64 10.23 29.74 -10.39
CA PRO A 64 9.80 30.28 -9.09
C PRO A 64 8.32 30.69 -9.04
N ASN A 65 7.70 30.96 -10.20
CA ASN A 65 6.28 31.32 -10.30
C ASN A 65 5.36 30.13 -10.59
N ALA A 66 5.91 28.94 -10.84
CA ALA A 66 5.12 27.75 -11.12
C ALA A 66 4.36 27.27 -9.87
N LYS A 67 3.16 26.74 -10.08
CA LYS A 67 2.34 26.14 -9.00
C LYS A 67 2.71 24.68 -8.83
N LEU A 68 3.33 24.31 -7.70
CA LEU A 68 3.73 22.94 -7.45
C LEU A 68 2.59 22.11 -6.86
N ALA A 69 2.36 20.93 -7.44
CA ALA A 69 1.44 19.90 -6.96
C ALA A 69 2.23 18.64 -6.57
N TYR A 70 2.03 18.15 -5.34
CA TYR A 70 2.84 17.05 -4.78
C TYR A 70 2.15 15.70 -4.93
N TYR A 71 2.91 14.71 -5.38
CA TYR A 71 2.48 13.34 -5.65
C TYR A 71 3.35 12.32 -4.92
N GLN A 72 2.89 11.08 -4.83
CA GLN A 72 3.62 10.03 -4.13
C GLN A 72 4.61 9.27 -5.02
N THR A 73 4.29 9.13 -6.31
CA THR A 73 5.09 8.34 -7.26
C THR A 73 5.28 9.06 -8.60
N PHE A 74 6.33 8.71 -9.33
CA PHE A 74 6.53 9.18 -10.71
C PHE A 74 5.42 8.69 -11.65
N ALA A 75 4.89 7.48 -11.44
CA ALA A 75 3.76 6.99 -12.21
C ALA A 75 2.52 7.89 -12.11
N ASP A 76 2.28 8.50 -10.94
CA ASP A 76 1.21 9.48 -10.75
C ASP A 76 1.45 10.73 -11.60
N LEU A 77 2.71 11.21 -11.68
CA LEU A 77 3.07 12.38 -12.47
C LEU A 77 2.85 12.14 -13.97
N PHE A 78 3.33 11.00 -14.48
CA PHE A 78 3.12 10.61 -15.87
C PHE A 78 1.64 10.57 -16.24
N GLN A 79 0.81 9.96 -15.39
CA GLN A 79 -0.63 9.90 -15.60
C GLN A 79 -1.30 11.28 -15.53
N CYS A 80 -0.87 12.13 -14.58
CA CYS A 80 -1.46 13.46 -14.42
C CYS A 80 -1.12 14.38 -15.59
N VAL A 81 0.08 14.28 -16.17
CA VAL A 81 0.44 15.00 -17.39
C VAL A 81 -0.39 14.50 -18.57
N GLN A 82 -0.50 13.19 -18.80
CA GLN A 82 -1.33 12.62 -19.86
C GLN A 82 -2.81 13.05 -19.76
N GLN A 83 -3.29 13.27 -18.54
CA GLN A 83 -4.67 13.69 -18.26
C GLN A 83 -4.85 15.22 -18.25
N GLY A 84 -3.80 16.00 -18.51
CA GLY A 84 -3.85 17.46 -18.46
C GLY A 84 -4.12 18.04 -17.07
N LYS A 85 -3.87 17.28 -16.00
CA LYS A 85 -4.05 17.74 -14.61
C LYS A 85 -2.90 18.59 -14.11
N ILE A 86 -1.72 18.38 -14.69
CA ILE A 86 -0.50 19.17 -14.55
C ILE A 86 0.07 19.43 -15.94
N ASP A 87 0.76 20.53 -16.10
CA ASP A 87 1.32 20.94 -17.39
C ASP A 87 2.66 20.24 -17.67
N GLY A 88 3.39 19.86 -16.61
CA GLY A 88 4.63 19.11 -16.73
C GLY A 88 5.26 18.76 -15.38
N PHE A 89 6.38 18.06 -15.44
CA PHE A 89 7.21 17.71 -14.29
C PHE A 89 8.63 17.35 -14.72
N MET A 90 9.59 17.40 -13.77
CA MET A 90 10.95 16.96 -13.99
C MET A 90 11.10 15.46 -13.78
N ALA A 91 11.82 14.81 -14.70
CA ALA A 91 12.23 13.42 -14.60
C ALA A 91 13.66 13.23 -15.13
N ASP A 92 14.28 12.10 -14.82
CA ASP A 92 15.46 11.66 -15.55
C ASP A 92 15.07 11.15 -16.95
N GLU A 93 15.96 11.38 -17.90
CA GLU A 93 15.73 11.01 -19.31
C GLU A 93 15.52 9.50 -19.48
N ALA A 94 16.21 8.67 -18.69
CA ALA A 94 16.08 7.22 -18.74
C ALA A 94 14.68 6.77 -18.32
N ASN A 95 14.12 7.38 -17.26
CA ASN A 95 12.77 7.12 -16.82
C ASN A 95 11.73 7.57 -17.87
N PHE A 96 11.89 8.76 -18.44
CA PHE A 96 11.06 9.24 -19.53
C PHE A 96 11.09 8.29 -20.73
N ASN A 97 12.26 7.86 -21.18
CA ASN A 97 12.43 6.95 -22.31
C ASN A 97 11.79 5.58 -22.03
N ALA A 98 11.85 5.09 -20.79
CA ALA A 98 11.18 3.85 -20.40
C ALA A 98 9.64 3.96 -20.47
N VAL A 99 9.09 5.13 -20.14
CA VAL A 99 7.64 5.38 -20.23
C VAL A 99 7.19 5.55 -21.68
N LYS A 100 7.96 6.29 -22.48
CA LYS A 100 7.67 6.48 -23.91
C LYS A 100 7.61 5.15 -24.68
N ARG A 101 8.45 4.18 -24.32
CA ARG A 101 8.45 2.82 -24.92
C ARG A 101 7.15 2.05 -24.68
N VAL A 102 6.43 2.29 -23.61
CA VAL A 102 5.14 1.64 -23.35
C VAL A 102 3.94 2.37 -23.96
N GLY A 103 4.21 3.35 -24.86
CA GLY A 103 3.19 4.02 -25.67
C GLY A 103 2.59 5.26 -25.01
N ALA A 104 3.29 5.91 -24.09
CA ALA A 104 2.85 7.18 -23.54
C ALA A 104 3.05 8.33 -24.54
N ASP A 105 1.99 9.10 -24.77
CA ASP A 105 2.02 10.29 -25.63
C ASP A 105 2.53 11.51 -24.85
N LEU A 106 3.85 11.60 -24.78
CA LEU A 106 4.56 12.59 -23.98
C LEU A 106 5.76 13.16 -24.75
N SER A 107 6.02 14.44 -24.51
CA SER A 107 7.20 15.17 -24.98
C SER A 107 8.14 15.46 -23.83
N ALA A 108 9.42 15.60 -24.13
CA ALA A 108 10.41 16.01 -23.14
C ALA A 108 11.36 17.07 -23.71
N LEU A 109 11.68 18.05 -22.88
CA LEU A 109 12.68 19.07 -23.15
C LEU A 109 13.84 18.90 -22.19
N LYS A 110 15.07 18.77 -22.70
CA LYS A 110 16.26 18.64 -21.86
C LYS A 110 16.46 19.91 -21.03
N VAL A 111 16.73 19.76 -19.75
CA VAL A 111 17.11 20.86 -18.87
C VAL A 111 18.63 21.03 -18.99
N PRO A 112 19.13 22.18 -19.56
CA PRO A 112 20.56 22.38 -19.73
C PRO A 112 21.31 22.37 -18.40
N ASP A 113 22.51 21.82 -18.42
CA ASP A 113 23.46 21.82 -17.30
C ASP A 113 22.93 21.18 -16.00
N LEU A 114 21.83 20.42 -16.08
CA LEU A 114 21.28 19.69 -14.95
C LEU A 114 21.44 18.17 -15.16
N CYS A 115 22.46 17.63 -14.51
CA CYS A 115 22.73 16.20 -14.43
C CYS A 115 22.76 15.77 -12.96
N VAL A 116 22.15 14.67 -12.63
CA VAL A 116 22.08 14.15 -11.25
C VAL A 116 22.86 12.86 -11.13
N GLU A 117 23.59 12.74 -10.05
CA GLU A 117 24.33 11.54 -9.68
C GLU A 117 23.39 10.54 -8.99
N VAL A 118 23.46 9.28 -9.40
CA VAL A 118 22.62 8.20 -8.84
C VAL A 118 23.50 7.19 -8.12
N GLY A 119 23.17 6.94 -6.86
CA GLY A 119 23.95 6.04 -6.00
C GLY A 119 23.07 5.23 -5.05
N TYR A 120 23.66 4.23 -4.43
CA TYR A 120 23.04 3.44 -3.37
C TYR A 120 23.13 4.20 -2.04
N GLY A 121 22.04 4.18 -1.26
CA GLY A 121 22.01 4.79 0.07
C GLY A 121 22.19 3.74 1.16
N PHE A 122 23.07 4.01 2.13
CA PHE A 122 23.38 3.15 3.27
C PHE A 122 23.11 3.88 4.59
N GLN A 123 22.88 3.13 5.67
CA GLN A 123 22.73 3.70 7.00
C GLN A 123 23.96 4.52 7.39
N LYS A 124 23.75 5.62 8.14
CA LYS A 124 24.85 6.44 8.66
C LYS A 124 25.37 5.88 9.99
N ASN A 125 26.00 4.71 9.92
CA ASN A 125 26.65 4.01 11.03
C ASN A 125 27.79 3.12 10.51
N ALA A 126 28.53 2.48 11.40
CA ALA A 126 29.69 1.65 11.05
C ALA A 126 29.35 0.49 10.08
N ARG A 127 28.16 -0.12 10.19
CA ARG A 127 27.72 -1.16 9.25
C ARG A 127 27.46 -0.58 7.85
N GLY A 128 26.79 0.56 7.78
CA GLY A 128 26.53 1.22 6.50
C GLY A 128 27.79 1.73 5.84
N GLU A 129 28.78 2.18 6.61
CA GLU A 129 30.09 2.58 6.10
C GLU A 129 30.86 1.39 5.51
N ALA A 130 30.82 0.22 6.18
CA ALA A 130 31.40 -1.01 5.65
C ALA A 130 30.73 -1.47 4.36
N LEU A 131 29.38 -1.50 4.33
CA LEU A 131 28.60 -1.85 3.13
C LEU A 131 28.86 -0.90 1.96
N LYS A 132 29.01 0.40 2.25
CA LYS A 132 29.40 1.40 1.24
C LYS A 132 30.77 1.08 0.66
N ALA A 133 31.78 0.82 1.50
CA ALA A 133 33.13 0.52 1.04
C ALA A 133 33.18 -0.75 0.17
N GLU A 134 32.44 -1.79 0.55
CA GLU A 134 32.30 -3.01 -0.24
C GLU A 134 31.59 -2.75 -1.59
N MET A 135 30.51 -1.96 -1.59
CA MET A 135 29.80 -1.59 -2.82
C MET A 135 30.66 -0.74 -3.74
N ASP A 136 31.42 0.22 -3.21
CA ASP A 136 32.31 1.06 -4.01
C ASP A 136 33.42 0.24 -4.68
N ALA A 137 34.03 -0.69 -3.95
CA ALA A 137 35.02 -1.62 -4.50
C ALA A 137 34.41 -2.53 -5.59
N PHE A 138 33.17 -3.00 -5.38
CA PHE A 138 32.44 -3.81 -6.32
C PHE A 138 32.10 -3.03 -7.60
N LEU A 139 31.58 -1.80 -7.48
CA LEU A 139 31.29 -0.93 -8.62
C LEU A 139 32.55 -0.59 -9.42
N ALA A 140 33.69 -0.38 -8.76
CA ALA A 140 34.96 -0.17 -9.43
C ALA A 140 35.35 -1.38 -10.29
N THR A 141 35.13 -2.60 -9.79
CA THR A 141 35.35 -3.85 -10.55
C THR A 141 34.44 -3.92 -11.76
N LEU A 142 33.14 -3.70 -11.58
CA LEU A 142 32.15 -3.75 -12.67
C LEU A 142 32.39 -2.69 -13.76
N ARG A 143 32.99 -1.55 -13.40
CA ARG A 143 33.38 -0.54 -14.39
C ARG A 143 34.62 -0.99 -15.16
N SER A 144 35.62 -1.51 -14.45
CA SER A 144 36.88 -1.91 -15.08
C SER A 144 36.74 -3.07 -16.07
N ASP A 145 35.74 -3.94 -15.90
CA ASP A 145 35.46 -5.08 -16.79
C ASP A 145 34.37 -4.78 -17.83
N GLY A 146 33.83 -3.53 -17.87
CA GLY A 146 32.80 -3.09 -18.81
C GLY A 146 31.41 -3.64 -18.50
N THR A 147 31.18 -4.22 -17.34
CA THR A 147 29.87 -4.77 -16.96
C THR A 147 28.84 -3.67 -16.77
N VAL A 148 29.21 -2.52 -16.20
CA VAL A 148 28.29 -1.37 -16.03
C VAL A 148 27.76 -0.92 -17.39
N ASP A 149 28.61 -0.78 -18.41
CA ASP A 149 28.19 -0.34 -19.75
C ASP A 149 27.24 -1.36 -20.41
N ARG A 150 27.51 -2.65 -20.26
CA ARG A 150 26.62 -3.73 -20.74
C ARG A 150 25.26 -3.70 -20.04
N LEU A 151 25.23 -3.40 -18.74
CA LEU A 151 23.98 -3.30 -18.00
C LEU A 151 23.21 -2.04 -18.38
N ILE A 152 23.87 -0.93 -18.65
CA ILE A 152 23.25 0.29 -19.19
C ILE A 152 22.62 -0.03 -20.55
N GLU A 153 23.35 -0.63 -21.47
CA GLU A 153 22.80 -1.01 -22.77
C GLU A 153 21.61 -1.98 -22.65
N LYS A 154 21.70 -2.96 -21.75
CA LYS A 154 20.62 -3.92 -21.47
C LYS A 154 19.36 -3.24 -20.95
N TRP A 155 19.47 -2.33 -19.99
CA TRP A 155 18.30 -1.79 -19.27
C TRP A 155 17.82 -0.45 -19.82
N TYR A 156 18.71 0.39 -20.37
CA TYR A 156 18.38 1.71 -20.95
C TYR A 156 18.28 1.68 -22.48
N GLY A 157 18.78 0.65 -23.13
CA GLY A 157 18.77 0.53 -24.59
C GLY A 157 17.38 0.58 -25.22
N SER A 158 17.31 0.81 -26.53
CA SER A 158 16.07 1.07 -27.29
C SER A 158 15.19 -0.16 -27.55
N ALA A 159 15.75 -1.38 -27.53
CA ALA A 159 14.98 -2.61 -27.66
C ALA A 159 14.28 -2.94 -26.34
N GLU A 160 13.01 -3.40 -26.39
CA GLU A 160 12.47 -4.14 -25.25
C GLU A 160 13.35 -5.36 -25.06
N PRO A 161 14.12 -5.39 -24.00
CA PRO A 161 15.00 -6.54 -23.83
C PRO A 161 14.12 -7.75 -23.60
N THR A 162 14.56 -8.88 -24.09
CA THR A 162 14.29 -10.19 -23.50
C THR A 162 14.86 -10.13 -22.07
N GLN A 163 14.21 -9.32 -21.22
CA GLN A 163 14.66 -9.00 -19.85
C GLN A 163 14.35 -10.18 -18.95
N THR A 164 15.08 -11.25 -19.14
CA THR A 164 15.16 -12.31 -18.15
C THR A 164 16.25 -11.94 -17.18
N LEU A 165 15.87 -11.60 -15.96
CA LEU A 165 16.78 -11.57 -14.84
C LEU A 165 16.67 -12.92 -14.13
N GLU A 166 17.66 -13.77 -14.27
CA GLU A 166 17.78 -14.97 -13.45
C GLU A 166 18.15 -14.52 -12.03
N LYS A 167 17.23 -14.74 -11.11
CA LYS A 167 17.48 -14.47 -9.70
C LYS A 167 18.36 -15.57 -9.12
N PRO A 168 19.58 -15.24 -8.62
CA PRO A 168 20.42 -16.23 -7.95
C PRO A 168 19.71 -16.81 -6.71
N ASP A 169 20.05 -18.03 -6.34
CA ASP A 169 19.62 -18.61 -5.07
C ASP A 169 20.56 -18.16 -3.96
N PHE A 170 19.99 -17.44 -3.00
CA PHE A 170 20.71 -16.91 -1.83
C PHE A 170 20.44 -17.70 -0.55
N SER A 171 19.86 -18.91 -0.65
CA SER A 171 19.48 -19.70 0.54
C SER A 171 20.65 -20.02 1.45
N ASP A 172 21.82 -20.26 0.86
CA ASP A 172 23.04 -20.65 1.55
C ASP A 172 23.87 -19.45 2.09
N ASN A 173 23.49 -18.23 1.70
CA ASN A 173 24.22 -17.04 2.14
C ASN A 173 23.89 -16.70 3.61
N PRO A 174 24.90 -16.65 4.51
CA PRO A 174 24.64 -16.55 5.94
C PRO A 174 24.22 -15.15 6.41
N THR A 175 24.65 -14.09 5.69
CA THR A 175 24.51 -12.73 6.17
C THR A 175 23.30 -12.04 5.57
N PRO A 176 22.24 -11.77 6.35
CA PRO A 176 21.08 -11.07 5.84
C PRO A 176 21.36 -9.58 5.60
N ILE A 177 20.86 -9.06 4.48
CA ILE A 177 20.85 -7.63 4.15
C ILE A 177 19.43 -7.18 3.81
N SER A 178 18.95 -6.12 4.45
CA SER A 178 17.61 -5.58 4.24
C SER A 178 17.65 -4.39 3.29
N ILE A 179 16.91 -4.47 2.18
CA ILE A 179 16.96 -3.53 1.07
C ILE A 179 15.57 -2.93 0.84
N ALA A 180 15.46 -1.60 0.97
CA ALA A 180 14.26 -0.87 0.57
C ALA A 180 14.32 -0.49 -0.90
N ILE A 181 13.22 -0.71 -1.63
CA ILE A 181 13.13 -0.47 -3.06
C ILE A 181 11.92 0.40 -3.38
N ASP A 182 12.13 1.49 -4.13
CA ASP A 182 11.05 2.15 -4.85
C ASP A 182 10.88 1.50 -6.24
N SER A 183 9.91 0.59 -6.33
CA SER A 183 9.66 -0.20 -7.54
C SER A 183 8.92 0.56 -8.65
N SER A 184 8.72 1.87 -8.52
CA SER A 184 8.09 2.72 -9.55
C SER A 184 9.09 3.38 -10.52
N ARG A 185 10.37 3.01 -10.44
CA ARG A 185 11.49 3.70 -11.08
C ARG A 185 12.13 2.89 -12.22
N LYS A 186 11.36 2.57 -13.27
CA LYS A 186 11.96 2.05 -14.52
C LYS A 186 12.92 3.08 -15.12
N PRO A 187 14.10 2.67 -15.63
CA PRO A 187 14.66 1.32 -15.73
C PRO A 187 15.53 0.91 -14.53
N PHE A 188 15.66 1.76 -13.48
CA PHE A 188 16.51 1.51 -12.32
C PHE A 188 16.08 0.26 -11.56
N VAL A 189 14.85 0.27 -11.04
CA VAL A 189 14.26 -0.88 -10.36
C VAL A 189 12.74 -0.91 -10.50
N TYR A 190 12.19 -2.08 -10.80
CA TYR A 190 10.76 -2.31 -10.97
C TYR A 190 10.42 -3.80 -10.78
N MET A 191 9.12 -4.13 -10.77
CA MET A 191 8.67 -5.52 -10.67
C MET A 191 8.54 -6.13 -12.06
N LEU A 192 9.21 -7.26 -12.29
CA LEU A 192 9.11 -8.07 -13.50
C LEU A 192 8.86 -9.54 -13.11
N ASN A 193 7.80 -10.15 -13.61
CA ASN A 193 7.44 -11.54 -13.32
C ASN A 193 7.41 -11.89 -11.81
N GLY A 194 7.02 -10.92 -10.96
CA GLY A 194 6.93 -11.11 -9.52
C GLY A 194 8.25 -11.00 -8.76
N SER A 195 9.33 -10.62 -9.42
CA SER A 195 10.65 -10.34 -8.85
C SER A 195 11.09 -8.91 -9.15
N TYR A 196 11.99 -8.37 -8.34
CA TYR A 196 12.60 -7.07 -8.65
C TYR A 196 13.63 -7.23 -9.76
N ALA A 197 13.57 -6.34 -10.73
CA ALA A 197 14.42 -6.29 -11.90
C ALA A 197 14.81 -4.85 -12.24
N GLY A 198 15.73 -4.65 -13.15
CA GLY A 198 16.25 -3.36 -13.56
C GLY A 198 17.73 -3.24 -13.27
N PHE A 199 18.32 -2.15 -13.73
CA PHE A 199 19.75 -1.88 -13.63
C PHE A 199 20.30 -2.01 -12.20
N GLU A 200 19.70 -1.30 -11.25
CA GLU A 200 20.14 -1.33 -9.85
C GLU A 200 19.86 -2.69 -9.18
N ALA A 201 18.75 -3.34 -9.52
CA ALA A 201 18.41 -4.64 -8.97
C ALA A 201 19.41 -5.71 -9.40
N GLU A 202 19.84 -5.72 -10.67
CA GLU A 202 20.81 -6.68 -11.17
C GLU A 202 22.18 -6.49 -10.52
N ILE A 203 22.66 -5.26 -10.41
CA ILE A 203 23.90 -4.96 -9.67
C ILE A 203 23.82 -5.45 -8.22
N LEU A 204 22.70 -5.24 -7.53
CA LEU A 204 22.50 -5.72 -6.16
C LEU A 204 22.50 -7.24 -6.04
N TYR A 205 21.91 -7.95 -7.00
CA TYR A 205 21.98 -9.42 -7.00
C TYR A 205 23.43 -9.90 -7.17
N MET A 206 24.16 -9.31 -8.11
CA MET A 206 25.58 -9.62 -8.32
C MET A 206 26.42 -9.27 -7.08
N PHE A 207 26.17 -8.14 -6.43
CA PHE A 207 26.83 -7.76 -5.19
C PHE A 207 26.54 -8.75 -4.05
N CYS A 208 25.28 -9.11 -3.86
CA CYS A 208 24.89 -10.08 -2.83
C CYS A 208 25.51 -11.45 -3.04
N GLU A 209 25.63 -11.89 -4.29
CA GLU A 209 26.29 -13.14 -4.65
C GLU A 209 27.80 -13.08 -4.36
N ALA A 210 28.48 -12.01 -4.79
CA ALA A 210 29.92 -11.84 -4.63
C ALA A 210 30.36 -11.75 -3.17
N TYR A 211 29.57 -11.10 -2.31
CA TYR A 211 29.89 -10.87 -0.90
C TYR A 211 29.16 -11.81 0.08
N GLY A 212 28.41 -12.79 -0.40
CA GLY A 212 27.71 -13.76 0.46
C GLY A 212 26.54 -13.18 1.25
N TYR A 213 25.89 -12.13 0.73
CA TYR A 213 24.71 -11.55 1.36
C TYR A 213 23.43 -12.25 0.91
N ARG A 214 22.48 -12.41 1.85
CA ARG A 214 21.12 -12.89 1.58
C ARG A 214 20.16 -11.69 1.55
N PRO A 215 19.75 -11.20 0.35
CA PRO A 215 18.95 -10.02 0.24
C PRO A 215 17.49 -10.26 0.67
N SER A 216 16.94 -9.32 1.44
CA SER A 216 15.52 -9.21 1.77
C SER A 216 14.98 -7.89 1.22
N PHE A 217 14.30 -7.96 0.10
CA PHE A 217 13.76 -6.80 -0.59
C PHE A 217 12.39 -6.37 -0.04
N SER A 218 12.19 -5.07 0.11
CA SER A 218 10.97 -4.45 0.60
C SER A 218 10.56 -3.30 -0.31
N GLY A 219 9.45 -3.46 -1.06
CA GLY A 219 8.91 -2.42 -1.94
C GLY A 219 8.15 -1.35 -1.16
N VAL A 220 8.76 -0.22 -0.90
CA VAL A 220 8.18 0.91 -0.15
C VAL A 220 8.19 2.19 -0.99
N PRO A 221 7.30 3.17 -0.69
CA PRO A 221 7.45 4.50 -1.26
C PRO A 221 8.81 5.11 -0.90
N PHE A 222 9.36 5.94 -1.79
CA PHE A 222 10.70 6.52 -1.66
C PHE A 222 10.97 7.16 -0.28
N ALA A 223 10.08 8.05 0.17
CA ALA A 223 10.21 8.70 1.48
C ALA A 223 10.19 7.70 2.65
N SER A 224 9.43 6.62 2.53
CA SER A 224 9.37 5.54 3.51
C SER A 224 10.67 4.72 3.54
N GLY A 225 11.33 4.54 2.39
CA GLY A 225 12.64 3.91 2.28
C GLY A 225 13.71 4.69 3.05
N LEU A 226 13.80 6.00 2.85
CA LEU A 226 14.73 6.88 3.57
C LEU A 226 14.46 6.91 5.08
N ALA A 227 13.20 7.00 5.50
CA ALA A 227 12.82 6.93 6.91
C ALA A 227 13.21 5.58 7.54
N GLY A 228 13.04 4.49 6.80
CA GLY A 228 13.43 3.14 7.21
C GLY A 228 14.95 2.97 7.31
N LEU A 229 15.72 3.62 6.44
CA LEU A 229 17.17 3.67 6.52
C LEU A 229 17.62 4.40 7.79
N ALA A 230 17.09 5.60 8.02
CA ALA A 230 17.40 6.41 9.20
C ALA A 230 17.03 5.71 10.53
N SER A 231 15.92 4.96 10.57
CA SER A 231 15.49 4.20 11.77
C SER A 231 16.24 2.87 11.96
N GLY A 232 17.09 2.46 11.02
CA GLY A 232 17.81 1.19 11.06
C GLY A 232 17.00 -0.03 10.61
N ARG A 233 15.82 0.17 10.03
CA ARG A 233 14.99 -0.92 9.49
C ARG A 233 15.57 -1.53 8.23
N PHE A 234 16.18 -0.72 7.37
CA PHE A 234 16.85 -1.13 6.14
C PHE A 234 18.34 -0.87 6.21
N ASP A 235 19.14 -1.72 5.58
CA ASP A 235 20.58 -1.54 5.42
C ASP A 235 20.91 -0.68 4.19
N VAL A 236 20.10 -0.86 3.13
CA VAL A 236 20.28 -0.21 1.82
C VAL A 236 18.96 0.34 1.30
N VAL A 237 19.00 1.46 0.61
CA VAL A 237 17.88 2.04 -0.16
C VAL A 237 18.30 2.21 -1.60
N VAL A 238 17.42 1.82 -2.53
CA VAL A 238 17.61 1.90 -3.97
C VAL A 238 16.33 2.34 -4.68
N GLY A 239 16.46 2.74 -5.94
CA GLY A 239 15.35 3.21 -6.78
C GLY A 239 15.64 4.56 -7.41
N GLY A 240 16.83 4.71 -8.02
CA GLY A 240 17.27 5.97 -8.61
C GLY A 240 17.47 7.04 -7.53
N LEU A 241 18.19 6.70 -6.48
CA LEU A 241 18.46 7.63 -5.37
C LEU A 241 19.53 8.64 -5.77
N TYR A 242 19.11 9.90 -5.90
CA TYR A 242 20.03 10.98 -6.25
C TYR A 242 20.88 11.39 -5.05
N VAL A 243 22.18 11.53 -5.30
CA VAL A 243 23.16 12.03 -4.34
C VAL A 243 22.97 13.53 -4.16
N THR A 244 22.80 13.99 -2.94
CA THR A 244 22.74 15.41 -2.58
C THR A 244 23.43 15.66 -1.25
N ASP A 245 24.00 16.86 -1.07
CA ASP A 245 24.65 17.27 0.18
C ASP A 245 23.70 17.20 1.39
N GLU A 246 22.43 17.56 1.19
CA GLU A 246 21.41 17.50 2.24
C GLU A 246 21.19 16.05 2.70
N ARG A 247 21.04 15.11 1.77
CA ARG A 247 20.85 13.68 2.10
C ARG A 247 22.12 13.05 2.67
N ALA A 248 23.31 13.47 2.20
CA ALA A 248 24.60 12.99 2.69
C ALA A 248 24.83 13.31 4.18
N GLN A 249 24.09 14.27 4.74
CA GLN A 249 24.09 14.50 6.19
C GLN A 249 23.47 13.33 6.98
N SER A 250 22.54 12.58 6.37
CA SER A 250 21.77 11.51 7.03
C SER A 250 22.02 10.11 6.47
N VAL A 251 22.62 10.00 5.28
CA VAL A 251 22.83 8.77 4.52
C VAL A 251 24.28 8.70 4.05
N HIS A 252 24.90 7.52 4.09
CA HIS A 252 26.11 7.27 3.32
C HIS A 252 25.73 6.90 1.88
N PHE A 253 26.32 7.54 0.90
CA PHE A 253 26.14 7.19 -0.51
C PHE A 253 27.32 6.36 -1.03
N SER A 254 27.04 5.39 -1.91
CA SER A 254 28.08 4.81 -2.74
C SER A 254 28.64 5.85 -3.71
N GLU A 255 29.78 5.52 -4.35
CA GLU A 255 30.16 6.18 -5.60
C GLU A 255 28.98 6.11 -6.60
N PRO A 256 28.72 7.18 -7.36
CA PRO A 256 27.63 7.19 -8.33
C PRO A 256 27.78 6.04 -9.31
N HIS A 257 26.79 5.18 -9.44
CA HIS A 257 26.83 4.08 -10.41
C HIS A 257 26.38 4.50 -11.81
N THR A 258 25.62 5.61 -11.93
CA THR A 258 25.23 6.23 -13.18
C THR A 258 24.96 7.73 -12.98
N TYR A 259 24.90 8.44 -14.09
CA TYR A 259 24.51 9.85 -14.18
C TYR A 259 23.24 9.94 -14.99
N ALA A 260 22.31 10.82 -14.61
CA ALA A 260 21.05 11.00 -15.29
C ALA A 260 20.84 12.44 -15.72
N ASP A 261 20.71 12.67 -17.01
CA ASP A 261 20.25 13.94 -17.55
C ASP A 261 18.80 14.18 -17.15
N VAL A 262 18.46 15.42 -16.84
CA VAL A 262 17.12 15.81 -16.41
C VAL A 262 16.34 16.40 -17.58
N VAL A 263 15.09 16.00 -17.68
CA VAL A 263 14.14 16.48 -18.69
C VAL A 263 12.88 17.05 -18.04
N MET A 264 12.30 18.07 -18.67
CA MET A 264 10.94 18.51 -18.40
C MET A 264 9.97 17.75 -19.29
N VAL A 265 9.10 16.95 -18.67
CA VAL A 265 8.09 16.13 -19.35
C VAL A 265 6.79 16.91 -19.44
N SER A 266 6.17 16.92 -20.63
CA SER A 266 4.87 17.53 -20.88
C SER A 266 4.00 16.65 -21.77
N HIS A 267 2.72 16.98 -21.87
CA HIS A 267 1.81 16.33 -22.81
C HIS A 267 2.14 16.73 -24.25
N ASN A 268 2.02 15.79 -25.18
CA ASN A 268 2.14 16.07 -26.60
C ASN A 268 0.75 16.43 -27.16
N ALA A 269 0.55 17.68 -27.56
CA ALA A 269 -0.77 18.17 -27.99
C ALA A 269 -1.24 17.63 -29.35
N GLU A 270 -0.35 16.99 -30.15
CA GLU A 270 -0.66 16.62 -31.54
C GLU A 270 -1.44 15.31 -31.72
N GLU A 271 -1.52 14.42 -30.70
CA GLU A 271 -2.11 13.08 -30.85
C GLU A 271 -3.26 12.73 -29.88
N ALA A 272 -3.92 13.66 -29.26
CA ALA A 272 -4.94 13.47 -28.22
C ALA A 272 -6.29 12.91 -28.73
N SER A 273 -6.34 11.81 -29.50
CA SER A 273 -7.64 11.23 -29.91
C SER A 273 -7.71 9.71 -30.12
N ALA A 274 -6.92 8.91 -29.41
CA ALA A 274 -7.22 7.48 -29.39
C ALA A 274 -8.45 7.22 -28.50
N SER A 275 -9.57 6.78 -29.09
CA SER A 275 -10.80 6.42 -28.35
C SER A 275 -10.46 5.42 -27.24
N PHE A 276 -10.91 5.68 -26.01
CA PHE A 276 -10.81 4.78 -24.86
C PHE A 276 -11.18 3.32 -25.20
N PHE A 277 -12.15 3.11 -26.09
CA PHE A 277 -12.57 1.78 -26.52
C PHE A 277 -11.65 1.13 -27.55
N ALA A 278 -10.87 1.90 -28.31
CA ALA A 278 -9.95 1.34 -29.31
C ALA A 278 -8.82 0.52 -28.65
N ASN A 279 -8.35 0.95 -27.50
CA ASN A 279 -7.24 0.31 -26.78
C ASN A 279 -7.70 -0.61 -25.64
N PHE A 280 -9.03 -0.86 -25.51
CA PHE A 280 -9.58 -1.64 -24.39
C PHE A 280 -8.96 -3.04 -24.27
N LYS A 281 -8.87 -3.77 -25.39
CA LYS A 281 -8.31 -5.12 -25.42
C LYS A 281 -6.82 -5.13 -25.02
N GLU A 282 -6.05 -4.21 -25.58
CA GLU A 282 -4.62 -4.09 -25.31
C GLU A 282 -4.36 -3.74 -23.84
N ASN A 283 -5.08 -2.77 -23.29
CA ASN A 283 -4.95 -2.35 -21.90
C ASN A 283 -5.41 -3.43 -20.92
N PHE A 284 -6.43 -4.22 -21.30
CA PHE A 284 -6.85 -5.40 -20.54
C PHE A 284 -5.74 -6.46 -20.52
N GLU A 285 -5.16 -6.79 -21.68
CA GLU A 285 -4.06 -7.73 -21.79
C GLU A 285 -2.83 -7.27 -21.02
N LYS A 286 -2.45 -6.00 -21.12
CA LYS A 286 -1.37 -5.36 -20.34
C LYS A 286 -1.63 -5.45 -18.83
N THR A 287 -2.86 -5.26 -18.38
CA THR A 287 -3.18 -5.23 -16.95
C THR A 287 -3.24 -6.61 -16.33
N PHE A 288 -3.78 -7.60 -17.02
CA PHE A 288 -4.11 -8.90 -16.41
C PHE A 288 -3.26 -10.07 -16.91
N ILE A 289 -2.91 -10.07 -18.18
CA ILE A 289 -2.34 -11.26 -18.85
C ILE A 289 -0.82 -11.18 -18.90
N LEU A 290 -0.30 -10.02 -19.35
CA LEU A 290 1.14 -9.82 -19.54
C LEU A 290 1.88 -10.07 -18.22
N GLU A 291 3.05 -10.73 -18.30
CA GLU A 291 3.89 -11.07 -17.13
C GLU A 291 3.15 -11.86 -16.04
N GLY A 292 2.04 -12.53 -16.38
CA GLY A 292 1.26 -13.29 -15.41
C GLY A 292 0.68 -12.46 -14.26
N ARG A 293 0.33 -11.18 -14.49
CA ARG A 293 -0.11 -10.21 -13.48
C ARG A 293 -1.34 -10.66 -12.69
N TRP A 294 -2.22 -11.44 -13.30
CA TRP A 294 -3.32 -12.08 -12.57
C TRP A 294 -2.87 -12.94 -11.37
N LYS A 295 -1.68 -13.59 -11.46
CA LYS A 295 -1.11 -14.34 -10.33
C LYS A 295 -0.71 -13.42 -9.18
N GLN A 296 -0.18 -12.24 -9.52
CA GLN A 296 0.16 -11.21 -8.51
C GLN A 296 -1.10 -10.70 -7.83
N ILE A 297 -2.19 -10.46 -8.58
CA ILE A 297 -3.49 -10.06 -8.04
C ILE A 297 -4.03 -11.13 -7.08
N CYS A 298 -4.02 -12.41 -7.47
CA CYS A 298 -4.43 -13.51 -6.59
C CYS A 298 -3.59 -13.58 -5.30
N LYS A 299 -2.27 -13.37 -5.39
CA LYS A 299 -1.38 -13.30 -4.23
C LYS A 299 -1.72 -12.11 -3.34
N GLY A 300 -2.00 -10.94 -3.93
CA GLY A 300 -2.44 -9.74 -3.20
C GLY A 300 -3.75 -9.97 -2.45
N ILE A 301 -4.75 -10.60 -3.08
CA ILE A 301 -6.00 -11.03 -2.44
C ILE A 301 -5.70 -11.94 -1.23
N GLY A 302 -4.84 -12.95 -1.43
CA GLY A 302 -4.43 -13.87 -0.36
C GLY A 302 -3.80 -13.14 0.83
N THR A 303 -2.91 -12.18 0.58
CA THR A 303 -2.27 -11.35 1.61
C THR A 303 -3.31 -10.49 2.36
N THR A 304 -4.21 -9.81 1.65
CA THR A 304 -5.31 -9.03 2.24
C THR A 304 -6.18 -9.89 3.16
N MET A 305 -6.58 -11.07 2.69
CA MET A 305 -7.42 -11.98 3.46
C MET A 305 -6.68 -12.59 4.65
N LEU A 306 -5.40 -12.94 4.50
CA LEU A 306 -4.56 -13.45 5.60
C LEU A 306 -4.45 -12.43 6.73
N ILE A 307 -4.09 -11.17 6.40
CA ILE A 307 -3.96 -10.10 7.39
C ILE A 307 -5.30 -9.87 8.08
N SER A 308 -6.38 -9.75 7.32
CA SER A 308 -7.71 -9.50 7.86
C SER A 308 -8.20 -10.64 8.78
N ALA A 309 -8.06 -11.89 8.35
CA ALA A 309 -8.49 -13.04 9.14
C ALA A 309 -7.65 -13.22 10.41
N ALA A 310 -6.33 -13.13 10.31
CA ALA A 310 -5.44 -13.22 11.46
C ALA A 310 -5.71 -12.09 12.47
N SER A 311 -5.84 -10.85 11.98
CA SER A 311 -6.12 -9.69 12.84
C SER A 311 -7.50 -9.76 13.50
N MET A 312 -8.50 -10.27 12.79
CA MET A 312 -9.82 -10.54 13.36
C MET A 312 -9.74 -11.54 14.51
N VAL A 313 -9.00 -12.64 14.34
CA VAL A 313 -8.88 -13.68 15.38
C VAL A 313 -8.09 -13.15 16.58
N PHE A 314 -6.87 -12.67 16.38
CA PHE A 314 -6.01 -12.20 17.47
C PHE A 314 -6.57 -10.95 18.16
N GLY A 315 -7.14 -10.03 17.40
CA GLY A 315 -7.80 -8.85 17.95
C GLY A 315 -9.05 -9.21 18.76
N SER A 316 -9.86 -10.16 18.27
CA SER A 316 -11.02 -10.66 19.04
C SER A 316 -10.60 -11.29 20.35
N LEU A 317 -9.57 -12.13 20.35
CA LEU A 317 -9.02 -12.76 21.55
C LEU A 317 -8.51 -11.69 22.53
N LEU A 318 -7.73 -10.72 22.05
CA LEU A 318 -7.18 -9.63 22.85
C LEU A 318 -8.30 -8.79 23.50
N GLY A 319 -9.25 -8.31 22.69
CA GLY A 319 -10.32 -7.44 23.17
C GLY A 319 -11.28 -8.15 24.11
N PHE A 320 -11.63 -9.41 23.81
CA PHE A 320 -12.49 -10.22 24.67
C PHE A 320 -11.82 -10.59 25.98
N LEU A 321 -10.54 -10.99 25.96
CA LEU A 321 -9.77 -11.27 27.18
C LEU A 321 -9.68 -10.03 28.07
N LEU A 322 -9.36 -8.88 27.49
CA LEU A 322 -9.30 -7.63 28.23
C LEU A 322 -10.67 -7.26 28.84
N TYR A 323 -11.75 -7.51 28.09
CA TYR A 323 -13.10 -7.33 28.59
C TYR A 323 -13.39 -8.26 29.76
N LEU A 324 -13.09 -9.57 29.68
CA LEU A 324 -13.29 -10.51 30.77
C LEU A 324 -12.49 -10.15 32.03
N LEU A 325 -11.22 -9.74 31.87
CA LEU A 325 -10.38 -9.26 32.98
C LEU A 325 -11.00 -8.02 33.64
N SER A 326 -11.60 -7.13 32.87
CA SER A 326 -12.31 -5.95 33.41
C SER A 326 -13.56 -6.29 34.22
N LYS A 327 -14.10 -7.51 34.10
CA LYS A 327 -15.27 -8.03 34.85
C LYS A 327 -14.88 -9.00 35.93
N ASN A 328 -13.60 -9.20 36.21
CA ASN A 328 -13.09 -10.13 37.21
C ASN A 328 -13.67 -9.80 38.61
N SER A 329 -13.85 -10.85 39.42
CA SER A 329 -14.37 -10.72 40.79
C SER A 329 -13.39 -10.03 41.74
N TYR A 330 -12.10 -10.14 41.53
CA TYR A 330 -11.07 -9.45 42.29
C TYR A 330 -11.02 -7.97 41.92
N LYS A 331 -11.37 -7.07 42.84
CA LYS A 331 -11.46 -5.61 42.59
C LYS A 331 -10.16 -5.02 42.01
N CYS A 332 -9.00 -5.44 42.47
CA CYS A 332 -7.72 -4.97 42.00
C CYS A 332 -7.55 -5.28 40.51
N ILE A 333 -7.71 -6.55 40.09
CA ILE A 333 -7.59 -6.97 38.69
C ILE A 333 -8.62 -6.28 37.82
N SER A 334 -9.86 -6.22 38.24
CA SER A 334 -10.96 -5.57 37.52
C SER A 334 -10.73 -4.07 37.33
N SER A 335 -10.29 -3.36 38.38
CA SER A 335 -10.02 -1.92 38.30
C SER A 335 -8.85 -1.61 37.38
N THR A 336 -7.75 -2.33 37.51
CA THR A 336 -6.55 -2.18 36.64
C THR A 336 -6.89 -2.51 35.19
N ALA A 337 -7.57 -3.62 34.92
CA ALA A 337 -7.96 -4.00 33.56
C ALA A 337 -8.94 -3.00 32.92
N LYS A 338 -9.85 -2.43 33.71
CA LYS A 338 -10.74 -1.33 33.25
C LYS A 338 -9.96 -0.08 32.90
N ALA A 339 -8.99 0.31 33.73
CA ALA A 339 -8.16 1.49 33.48
C ALA A 339 -7.32 1.28 32.20
N ILE A 340 -6.60 0.17 32.11
CA ILE A 340 -5.82 -0.20 30.92
C ILE A 340 -6.72 -0.25 29.68
N GLY A 341 -7.84 -0.95 29.74
CA GLY A 341 -8.76 -1.08 28.62
C GLY A 341 -9.34 0.24 28.15
N LYS A 342 -9.67 1.16 29.07
CA LYS A 342 -10.15 2.52 28.72
C LYS A 342 -9.06 3.35 28.06
N VAL A 343 -7.83 3.33 28.60
CA VAL A 343 -6.69 4.07 28.03
C VAL A 343 -6.34 3.51 26.65
N TYR A 344 -6.18 2.19 26.55
CA TYR A 344 -5.94 1.50 25.28
C TYR A 344 -7.00 1.85 24.23
N ALA A 345 -8.27 1.70 24.57
CA ALA A 345 -9.35 1.98 23.64
C ALA A 345 -9.40 3.46 23.22
N ARG A 346 -9.03 4.37 24.10
CA ARG A 346 -8.99 5.83 23.81
C ARG A 346 -7.81 6.16 22.88
N ILE A 347 -6.62 5.61 23.15
CA ILE A 347 -5.43 5.83 22.31
C ILE A 347 -5.69 5.30 20.90
N VAL A 348 -6.13 4.04 20.79
CA VAL A 348 -6.35 3.41 19.47
C VAL A 348 -7.47 4.10 18.69
N ALA A 349 -8.56 4.51 19.35
CA ALA A 349 -9.66 5.22 18.68
C ALA A 349 -9.28 6.66 18.26
N GLY A 350 -8.34 7.28 18.96
CA GLY A 350 -7.87 8.64 18.67
C GLY A 350 -6.70 8.72 17.70
N THR A 351 -6.11 7.57 17.32
CA THR A 351 -4.92 7.52 16.47
C THR A 351 -5.25 6.86 15.13
N PRO A 352 -4.97 7.51 13.99
CA PRO A 352 -5.14 6.89 12.67
C PRO A 352 -4.36 5.57 12.56
N ILE A 353 -5.00 4.53 12.04
CA ILE A 353 -4.38 3.20 11.95
C ILE A 353 -3.09 3.20 11.13
N VAL A 354 -2.96 4.04 10.10
CA VAL A 354 -1.73 4.19 9.33
C VAL A 354 -0.57 4.66 10.19
N VAL A 355 -0.82 5.58 11.14
CA VAL A 355 0.21 6.09 12.05
C VAL A 355 0.65 5.00 13.03
N ILE A 356 -0.31 4.23 13.57
CA ILE A 356 0.00 3.06 14.43
C ILE A 356 0.87 2.05 13.68
N LEU A 357 0.51 1.75 12.43
CA LEU A 357 1.24 0.85 11.56
C LEU A 357 2.68 1.32 11.34
N MET A 358 2.86 2.60 11.02
CA MET A 358 4.19 3.19 10.79
C MET A 358 5.02 3.24 12.08
N ILE A 359 4.44 3.58 13.22
CA ILE A 359 5.13 3.56 14.52
C ILE A 359 5.62 2.15 14.84
N LEU A 360 4.77 1.13 14.67
CA LEU A 360 5.19 -0.24 14.90
C LEU A 360 6.33 -0.64 13.97
N PHE A 361 6.24 -0.31 12.68
CA PHE A 361 7.24 -0.72 11.70
C PHE A 361 8.57 0.02 11.83
N TYR A 362 8.55 1.36 11.94
CA TYR A 362 9.75 2.20 11.91
C TYR A 362 10.36 2.50 13.29
N VAL A 363 9.60 2.30 14.38
CA VAL A 363 10.07 2.62 15.74
C VAL A 363 10.14 1.35 16.58
N VAL A 364 9.04 0.64 16.78
CA VAL A 364 9.00 -0.49 17.70
C VAL A 364 9.79 -1.69 17.17
N PHE A 365 9.54 -2.07 15.92
CA PHE A 365 10.16 -3.22 15.27
C PHE A 365 11.37 -2.84 14.38
N ALA A 366 11.85 -1.60 14.40
CA ALA A 366 12.96 -1.15 13.56
C ALA A 366 14.21 -2.05 13.69
N LYS A 367 14.58 -2.37 14.94
CA LYS A 367 15.76 -3.20 15.26
C LYS A 367 15.52 -4.70 15.01
N TYR A 368 14.29 -5.15 14.91
CA TYR A 368 13.93 -6.57 14.74
C TYR A 368 13.70 -6.90 13.27
N LYS A 369 14.80 -6.86 12.47
CA LYS A 369 14.76 -7.05 11.00
C LYS A 369 14.19 -8.40 10.58
N ASN A 370 14.28 -9.43 11.44
CA ASN A 370 13.74 -10.77 11.20
C ASN A 370 12.20 -10.83 11.27
N VAL A 371 11.55 -9.81 11.84
CA VAL A 371 10.09 -9.75 11.90
C VAL A 371 9.57 -9.24 10.56
N GLY A 372 8.88 -10.11 9.82
CA GLY A 372 8.32 -9.78 8.51
C GLY A 372 7.23 -8.69 8.60
N SER A 373 7.16 -7.84 7.58
CA SER A 373 6.19 -6.72 7.50
C SER A 373 4.74 -7.19 7.66
N THR A 374 4.39 -8.36 7.12
CA THR A 374 3.04 -8.96 7.26
C THR A 374 2.69 -9.25 8.73
N VAL A 375 3.66 -9.72 9.53
CA VAL A 375 3.44 -9.96 10.97
C VAL A 375 3.19 -8.65 11.69
N ILE A 376 3.97 -7.61 11.37
CA ILE A 376 3.79 -6.26 11.94
C ILE A 376 2.42 -5.70 11.59
N ALA A 377 1.96 -5.89 10.34
CA ALA A 377 0.61 -5.51 9.93
C ALA A 377 -0.46 -6.25 10.76
N ILE A 378 -0.34 -7.58 10.91
CA ILE A 378 -1.26 -8.37 11.72
C ILE A 378 -1.30 -7.86 13.17
N VAL A 379 -0.16 -7.54 13.77
CA VAL A 379 -0.10 -6.97 15.13
C VAL A 379 -0.83 -5.62 15.18
N ALA A 380 -0.53 -4.70 14.26
CA ALA A 380 -1.15 -3.37 14.22
C ALA A 380 -2.69 -3.46 14.13
N PHE A 381 -3.17 -4.25 13.17
CA PHE A 381 -4.61 -4.42 12.96
C PHE A 381 -5.27 -5.23 14.09
N SER A 382 -4.56 -6.19 14.71
CA SER A 382 -5.06 -6.88 15.90
C SER A 382 -5.26 -5.92 17.07
N PHE A 383 -4.35 -4.96 17.26
CA PHE A 383 -4.50 -3.90 18.26
C PHE A 383 -5.73 -3.04 17.95
N SER A 384 -5.92 -2.63 16.71
CA SER A 384 -7.09 -1.82 16.32
C SER A 384 -8.39 -2.59 16.53
N PHE A 385 -8.47 -3.81 16.01
CA PHE A 385 -9.66 -4.66 16.11
C PHE A 385 -9.97 -5.07 17.55
N GLY A 386 -8.95 -5.34 18.37
CA GLY A 386 -9.11 -5.65 19.80
C GLY A 386 -9.71 -4.49 20.59
N SER A 387 -9.34 -3.25 20.26
CA SER A 387 -9.95 -2.05 20.84
C SER A 387 -11.45 -1.96 20.53
N PHE A 388 -11.82 -2.27 19.28
CA PHE A 388 -13.22 -2.35 18.87
C PHE A 388 -13.96 -3.41 19.69
N VAL A 389 -13.45 -4.65 19.74
CA VAL A 389 -14.09 -5.76 20.46
C VAL A 389 -14.26 -5.44 21.93
N TYR A 390 -13.25 -4.90 22.62
CA TYR A 390 -13.32 -4.48 24.01
C TYR A 390 -14.46 -3.51 24.27
N ARG A 391 -14.58 -2.45 23.44
CA ARG A 391 -15.63 -1.42 23.59
C ARG A 391 -17.02 -1.97 23.29
N HIS A 392 -17.19 -2.68 22.17
CA HIS A 392 -18.51 -3.15 21.74
C HIS A 392 -19.03 -4.31 22.59
N MET A 393 -18.15 -5.15 23.15
CA MET A 393 -18.56 -6.13 24.17
C MET A 393 -19.13 -5.42 25.41
N GLY A 394 -18.52 -4.31 25.82
CA GLY A 394 -19.05 -3.50 26.92
C GLY A 394 -20.45 -2.97 26.67
N VAL A 395 -20.69 -2.44 25.45
CA VAL A 395 -22.00 -1.92 25.01
C VAL A 395 -23.01 -3.06 24.91
N SER A 396 -22.66 -4.15 24.22
CA SER A 396 -23.58 -5.27 23.99
C SER A 396 -23.99 -6.01 25.26
N VAL A 397 -23.06 -6.21 26.18
CA VAL A 397 -23.41 -6.79 27.51
C VAL A 397 -24.22 -5.80 28.34
N GLY A 398 -23.94 -4.50 28.23
CA GLY A 398 -24.72 -3.44 28.91
C GLY A 398 -26.14 -3.28 28.39
N SER A 399 -26.44 -3.76 27.17
CA SER A 399 -27.81 -3.72 26.58
C SER A 399 -28.72 -4.87 27.07
N VAL A 400 -28.16 -5.90 27.72
CA VAL A 400 -28.97 -6.99 28.31
C VAL A 400 -29.60 -6.50 29.60
N GLU A 401 -30.92 -6.65 29.72
CA GLU A 401 -31.66 -6.22 30.90
C GLU A 401 -31.11 -6.87 32.19
N PHE A 402 -30.94 -6.05 33.23
CA PHE A 402 -30.35 -6.48 34.49
C PHE A 402 -31.17 -7.60 35.16
N GLY A 403 -32.50 -7.59 35.00
CA GLY A 403 -33.40 -8.64 35.48
C GLY A 403 -33.07 -10.05 35.01
N GLN A 404 -32.44 -10.20 33.80
CA GLN A 404 -31.96 -11.49 33.31
C GLN A 404 -30.83 -12.07 34.20
N THR A 405 -29.98 -11.18 34.68
CA THR A 405 -28.88 -11.55 35.58
C THR A 405 -29.40 -11.90 36.98
N GLU A 406 -30.38 -11.13 37.49
CA GLU A 406 -31.03 -11.39 38.78
C GLU A 406 -31.80 -12.69 38.77
N ALA A 407 -32.59 -12.97 37.74
CA ALA A 407 -33.30 -14.21 37.55
C ALA A 407 -32.34 -15.42 37.51
N ALA A 408 -31.20 -15.28 36.83
CA ALA A 408 -30.18 -16.32 36.80
C ALA A 408 -29.60 -16.61 38.19
N TYR A 409 -29.37 -15.57 39.01
CA TYR A 409 -28.90 -15.75 40.39
C TYR A 409 -29.98 -16.36 41.29
N ALA A 410 -31.25 -15.99 41.15
CA ALA A 410 -32.35 -16.61 41.87
C ALA A 410 -32.51 -18.10 41.57
N LEU A 411 -32.13 -18.54 40.36
CA LEU A 411 -32.08 -19.95 39.96
C LEU A 411 -30.77 -20.64 40.38
N GLY A 412 -29.92 -20.01 41.21
CA GLY A 412 -28.69 -20.62 41.74
C GLY A 412 -27.49 -20.64 40.78
N TYR A 413 -27.53 -19.86 39.67
CA TYR A 413 -26.36 -19.76 38.78
C TYR A 413 -25.24 -18.94 39.44
N SER A 414 -24.02 -19.46 39.37
CA SER A 414 -22.84 -18.64 39.71
C SER A 414 -22.65 -17.50 38.69
N LYS A 415 -21.92 -16.43 39.07
CA LYS A 415 -21.66 -15.27 38.24
C LYS A 415 -21.13 -15.65 36.85
N THR A 416 -20.16 -16.58 36.77
CA THR A 416 -19.59 -17.07 35.52
C THR A 416 -20.62 -17.84 34.69
N LYS A 417 -21.42 -18.74 35.31
CA LYS A 417 -22.46 -19.48 34.59
C LYS A 417 -23.55 -18.55 34.07
N ALA A 418 -24.01 -17.58 34.88
CA ALA A 418 -24.99 -16.56 34.45
C ALA A 418 -24.46 -15.76 33.25
N PHE A 419 -23.20 -15.31 33.30
CA PHE A 419 -22.59 -14.58 32.19
C PHE A 419 -22.55 -15.41 30.90
N PHE A 420 -21.94 -16.62 30.92
CA PHE A 420 -21.74 -17.37 29.68
C PHE A 420 -23.03 -18.05 29.16
N LYS A 421 -23.97 -18.41 30.01
CA LYS A 421 -25.19 -19.13 29.60
C LYS A 421 -26.40 -18.23 29.33
N ILE A 422 -26.47 -17.05 29.95
CA ILE A 422 -27.65 -16.19 29.87
C ILE A 422 -27.30 -14.85 29.21
N VAL A 423 -26.31 -14.13 29.75
CA VAL A 423 -26.01 -12.76 29.32
C VAL A 423 -25.29 -12.76 27.99
N LEU A 424 -24.22 -13.52 27.84
CA LEU A 424 -23.38 -13.52 26.63
C LEU A 424 -24.15 -13.91 25.35
N PRO A 425 -24.98 -14.99 25.33
CA PRO A 425 -25.75 -15.30 24.12
C PRO A 425 -26.72 -14.18 23.70
N GLN A 426 -27.34 -13.51 24.67
CA GLN A 426 -28.20 -12.35 24.37
C GLN A 426 -27.39 -11.15 23.89
N ALA A 427 -26.26 -10.84 24.52
CA ALA A 427 -25.35 -9.79 24.09
C ALA A 427 -24.80 -10.01 22.67
N MET A 428 -24.60 -11.27 22.28
CA MET A 428 -24.08 -11.60 20.92
C MET A 428 -25.04 -11.20 19.81
N THR A 429 -26.35 -11.14 20.05
CA THR A 429 -27.32 -10.67 19.06
C THR A 429 -27.12 -9.18 18.72
N VAL A 430 -26.68 -8.38 19.69
CA VAL A 430 -26.34 -6.97 19.53
C VAL A 430 -24.92 -6.76 19.01
N PHE A 431 -23.99 -7.60 19.48
CA PHE A 431 -22.57 -7.53 19.11
C PHE A 431 -22.32 -7.92 17.65
N LEU A 432 -22.95 -9.01 17.17
CA LEU A 432 -22.64 -9.61 15.87
C LEU A 432 -22.83 -8.67 14.66
N PRO A 433 -23.89 -7.85 14.56
CA PRO A 433 -24.02 -6.87 13.46
C PRO A 433 -22.88 -5.86 13.40
N SER A 434 -22.47 -5.32 14.56
CA SER A 434 -21.36 -4.38 14.65
C SER A 434 -20.03 -5.06 14.30
N PHE A 435 -19.84 -6.30 14.78
CA PHE A 435 -18.68 -7.11 14.48
C PHE A 435 -18.53 -7.38 12.98
N CYS A 436 -19.63 -7.74 12.29
CA CYS A 436 -19.63 -7.94 10.83
C CYS A 436 -19.21 -6.66 10.08
N SER A 437 -19.75 -5.51 10.50
CA SER A 437 -19.40 -4.22 9.90
C SER A 437 -17.92 -3.89 10.10
N GLU A 438 -17.36 -4.19 11.27
CA GLU A 438 -15.96 -3.97 11.57
C GLU A 438 -15.04 -4.90 10.78
N VAL A 439 -15.41 -6.16 10.56
CA VAL A 439 -14.64 -7.09 9.70
C VAL A 439 -14.58 -6.58 8.27
N VAL A 440 -15.70 -6.08 7.73
CA VAL A 440 -15.72 -5.44 6.39
C VAL A 440 -14.83 -4.19 6.36
N SER A 441 -14.84 -3.38 7.42
CA SER A 441 -13.97 -2.21 7.56
C SER A 441 -12.50 -2.59 7.65
N LEU A 442 -12.18 -3.66 8.39
CA LEU A 442 -10.84 -4.20 8.53
C LEU A 442 -10.24 -4.62 7.17
N ILE A 443 -11.01 -5.36 6.33
CA ILE A 443 -10.57 -5.75 4.98
C ILE A 443 -10.22 -4.53 4.15
N LYS A 444 -11.03 -3.46 4.19
CA LYS A 444 -10.73 -2.22 3.46
C LYS A 444 -9.54 -1.47 4.06
N ALA A 445 -9.39 -1.49 5.37
CA ALA A 445 -8.30 -0.82 6.06
C ALA A 445 -6.93 -1.43 5.73
N THR A 446 -6.85 -2.71 5.32
CA THR A 446 -5.56 -3.30 4.89
C THR A 446 -4.95 -2.62 3.68
N ALA A 447 -5.70 -1.84 2.90
CA ALA A 447 -5.20 -1.10 1.74
C ALA A 447 -3.99 -0.17 2.04
N ILE A 448 -3.73 0.14 3.31
CA ILE A 448 -2.61 0.98 3.72
C ILE A 448 -1.31 0.21 4.01
N VAL A 449 -1.31 -1.13 3.99
CA VAL A 449 -0.12 -1.91 4.36
C VAL A 449 1.04 -1.77 3.37
N GLY A 450 0.77 -1.25 2.19
CA GLY A 450 1.79 -0.89 1.21
C GLY A 450 2.85 0.10 1.75
N TYR A 451 2.50 0.94 2.75
CA TYR A 451 3.45 1.84 3.42
C TYR A 451 4.55 1.12 4.20
N ILE A 452 4.34 -0.14 4.57
CA ILE A 452 5.31 -0.98 5.28
C ILE A 452 5.78 -2.18 4.44
N ALA A 453 5.79 -2.03 3.13
CA ALA A 453 6.28 -3.03 2.17
C ALA A 453 5.48 -4.34 2.14
N VAL A 454 4.21 -4.33 2.45
CA VAL A 454 3.34 -5.51 2.28
C VAL A 454 2.61 -5.41 0.94
N SER A 455 2.78 -6.43 0.11
CA SER A 455 2.10 -6.53 -1.19
C SER A 455 0.69 -7.12 -1.01
N ASP A 456 -0.23 -6.28 -0.56
CA ASP A 456 -1.67 -6.56 -0.54
C ASP A 456 -2.30 -6.28 -1.93
N LEU A 457 -3.60 -6.41 -2.04
CA LEU A 457 -4.33 -6.16 -3.28
C LEU A 457 -4.13 -4.73 -3.82
N THR A 458 -4.12 -3.72 -2.93
CA THR A 458 -3.92 -2.31 -3.33
C THR A 458 -2.51 -2.08 -3.84
N LYS A 459 -1.49 -2.56 -3.11
CA LYS A 459 -0.09 -2.43 -3.53
C LYS A 459 0.18 -3.15 -4.85
N VAL A 460 -0.43 -4.31 -5.08
CA VAL A 460 -0.34 -5.01 -6.37
C VAL A 460 -0.99 -4.18 -7.49
N GLY A 461 -2.15 -3.59 -7.25
CA GLY A 461 -2.77 -2.65 -8.19
C GLY A 461 -1.86 -1.47 -8.52
N ASP A 462 -1.19 -0.89 -7.53
CA ASP A 462 -0.22 0.20 -7.71
C ASP A 462 1.02 -0.23 -8.49
N ILE A 463 1.54 -1.43 -8.24
CA ILE A 463 2.67 -2.00 -9.00
C ILE A 463 2.28 -2.18 -10.48
N ILE A 464 1.10 -2.75 -10.75
CA ILE A 464 0.61 -2.92 -12.13
C ILE A 464 0.46 -1.55 -12.79
N ARG A 465 -0.15 -0.58 -12.11
CA ARG A 465 -0.32 0.80 -12.58
C ARG A 465 1.03 1.46 -12.90
N SER A 466 2.02 1.31 -12.04
CA SER A 466 3.38 1.85 -12.25
C SER A 466 4.11 1.19 -13.41
N ASN A 467 3.88 -0.11 -13.65
CA ASN A 467 4.53 -0.84 -14.75
C ASN A 467 3.87 -0.58 -16.10
N THR A 468 2.55 -0.33 -16.12
CA THR A 468 1.77 -0.15 -17.34
C THR A 468 1.55 1.32 -17.69
N PHE A 469 1.74 2.22 -16.73
CA PHE A 469 1.32 3.62 -16.78
C PHE A 469 -0.18 3.80 -17.11
N GLU A 470 -0.97 2.74 -16.89
CA GLU A 470 -2.42 2.71 -17.03
C GLU A 470 -3.10 2.84 -15.67
N ALA A 471 -4.03 3.81 -15.53
CA ALA A 471 -4.74 4.04 -14.27
C ALA A 471 -6.08 3.29 -14.20
N PHE A 472 -6.84 3.31 -15.31
CA PHE A 472 -8.24 2.90 -15.29
C PHE A 472 -8.41 1.43 -14.89
N PHE A 473 -7.79 0.50 -15.62
CA PHE A 473 -7.97 -0.93 -15.36
C PHE A 473 -7.46 -1.38 -14.00
N PRO A 474 -6.23 -1.03 -13.56
CA PRO A 474 -5.75 -1.42 -12.25
C PRO A 474 -6.60 -0.86 -11.10
N LEU A 475 -7.04 0.40 -11.16
CA LEU A 475 -7.85 1.02 -10.11
C LEU A 475 -9.26 0.45 -10.05
N ILE A 476 -9.95 0.34 -11.19
CA ILE A 476 -11.31 -0.20 -11.25
C ILE A 476 -11.33 -1.67 -10.86
N SER A 477 -10.37 -2.47 -11.33
CA SER A 477 -10.29 -3.88 -10.95
C SER A 477 -10.03 -4.06 -9.45
N THR A 478 -9.11 -3.28 -8.88
CA THR A 478 -8.84 -3.27 -7.44
C THR A 478 -10.11 -2.95 -6.65
N ALA A 479 -10.83 -1.89 -7.04
CA ALA A 479 -12.08 -1.49 -6.41
C ALA A 479 -13.16 -2.57 -6.51
N LEU A 480 -13.34 -3.18 -7.69
CA LEU A 480 -14.30 -4.28 -7.92
C LEU A 480 -13.95 -5.52 -7.10
N ILE A 481 -12.67 -5.88 -7.02
CA ILE A 481 -12.24 -7.04 -6.23
C ILE A 481 -12.49 -6.78 -4.74
N TYR A 482 -12.15 -5.60 -4.19
CA TYR A 482 -12.50 -5.24 -2.81
C TYR A 482 -13.99 -5.28 -2.55
N PHE A 483 -14.78 -4.76 -3.48
CA PHE A 483 -16.25 -4.82 -3.38
C PHE A 483 -16.75 -6.27 -3.32
N LEU A 484 -16.27 -7.15 -4.21
CA LEU A 484 -16.65 -8.56 -4.22
C LEU A 484 -16.22 -9.28 -2.94
N LEU A 485 -14.98 -9.07 -2.48
CA LEU A 485 -14.48 -9.66 -1.24
C LEU A 485 -15.33 -9.26 -0.04
N THR A 486 -15.58 -7.96 0.12
CA THR A 486 -16.39 -7.45 1.24
C THR A 486 -17.84 -7.90 1.14
N TRP A 487 -18.42 -7.97 -0.05
CA TRP A 487 -19.77 -8.48 -0.27
C TRP A 487 -19.89 -9.98 0.08
N ILE A 488 -18.92 -10.81 -0.31
CA ILE A 488 -18.88 -12.24 0.03
C ILE A 488 -18.80 -12.39 1.55
N VAL A 489 -17.87 -11.70 2.21
CA VAL A 489 -17.70 -11.77 3.67
C VAL A 489 -18.96 -11.30 4.40
N ALA A 490 -19.54 -10.16 4.00
CA ALA A 490 -20.79 -9.67 4.58
C ALA A 490 -21.95 -10.66 4.39
N SER A 491 -22.03 -11.32 3.24
CA SER A 491 -23.06 -12.33 2.96
C SER A 491 -22.91 -13.56 3.83
N LEU A 492 -21.67 -14.04 4.05
CA LEU A 492 -21.37 -15.15 4.96
C LEU A 492 -21.79 -14.82 6.40
N PHE A 493 -21.48 -13.63 6.87
CA PHE A 493 -21.91 -13.17 8.19
C PHE A 493 -23.43 -13.04 8.31
N ASN A 494 -24.12 -12.58 7.28
CA ASN A 494 -25.58 -12.51 7.26
C ASN A 494 -26.22 -13.90 7.36
N ILE A 495 -25.63 -14.91 6.72
CA ILE A 495 -26.08 -16.30 6.86
C ILE A 495 -25.87 -16.79 8.32
N LEU A 496 -24.70 -16.50 8.90
CA LEU A 496 -24.40 -16.85 10.29
C LEU A 496 -25.35 -16.16 11.27
N LYS A 497 -25.59 -14.85 11.08
CA LYS A 497 -26.53 -14.08 11.87
C LYS A 497 -27.94 -14.71 11.86
N ARG A 498 -28.46 -15.06 10.70
CA ARG A 498 -29.79 -15.70 10.55
C ARG A 498 -29.87 -17.04 11.31
N LYS A 499 -28.77 -17.79 11.42
CA LYS A 499 -28.71 -19.04 12.19
C LYS A 499 -28.69 -18.82 13.69
N LEU A 500 -28.11 -17.70 14.13
CA LEU A 500 -27.94 -17.37 15.56
C LEU A 500 -29.11 -16.53 16.11
N GLU A 501 -29.87 -15.86 15.26
CA GLU A 501 -31.09 -15.16 15.68
C GLU A 501 -32.13 -16.18 16.14
N PRO A 502 -32.58 -16.15 17.42
CA PRO A 502 -33.69 -16.96 17.83
C PRO A 502 -34.91 -16.61 17.00
N LYS A 503 -35.63 -17.61 16.49
CA LYS A 503 -36.91 -17.40 15.82
C LYS A 503 -37.81 -16.61 16.78
N ARG A 504 -37.92 -15.28 16.62
CA ARG A 504 -38.96 -14.50 17.30
C ARG A 504 -40.28 -15.08 16.83
N ARG A 505 -41.10 -15.57 17.78
CA ARG A 505 -42.51 -15.84 17.48
C ARG A 505 -43.08 -14.54 16.92
N SER A 506 -43.73 -14.62 15.77
CA SER A 506 -44.41 -13.45 15.19
C SER A 506 -45.42 -12.92 16.21
N GLU A 507 -45.61 -11.61 16.31
CA GLU A 507 -46.63 -11.02 17.20
C GLU A 507 -47.99 -11.66 17.01
N ASP A 508 -48.36 -12.05 15.78
CA ASP A 508 -49.57 -12.79 15.45
C ASP A 508 -49.70 -14.14 16.16
N VAL A 509 -48.60 -14.84 16.50
CA VAL A 509 -48.62 -16.11 17.22
C VAL A 509 -48.76 -15.87 18.72
N ILE A 510 -48.26 -14.74 19.20
CA ILE A 510 -48.39 -14.34 20.62
C ILE A 510 -49.82 -13.90 20.90
N LEU A 511 -50.37 -13.06 20.03
CA LEU A 511 -51.76 -12.60 20.18
C LEU A 511 -52.79 -13.72 20.06
N LYS A 512 -52.62 -14.69 19.15
CA LYS A 512 -53.47 -15.90 19.08
C LYS A 512 -53.39 -16.83 20.28
N GLY A 513 -52.31 -16.70 21.09
CA GLY A 513 -52.18 -17.45 22.36
C GLY A 513 -52.84 -16.78 23.57
N VAL A 514 -53.20 -15.50 23.46
CA VAL A 514 -53.90 -14.71 24.50
C VAL A 514 -55.41 -14.77 24.34
N GLU A 515 -55.90 -15.07 23.12
CA GLU A 515 -57.34 -15.25 22.81
C GLU A 515 -57.86 -16.66 23.12
N ARG A 516 -57.09 -17.52 23.72
CA ARG A 516 -57.46 -18.84 24.27
C ARG A 516 -57.30 -18.86 25.79
#